data_232bc99a60fd8b2ed190319893473f2f
#
_entry.id   232bc99a60fd8b2ed190319893473f2f
#
_cell.length_a   1.000
_cell.length_b   1.000
_cell.length_c   1.000
_cell.angle_alpha   90.00
_cell.angle_beta   90.00
_cell.angle_gamma   90.00
#
_symmetry.space_group_name_H-M   'P 1'
#
loop_
_entity.id
_entity.type
_entity.pdbx_description
1 polymer ?
#
loop_
_entity_poly.entity_id
_entity_poly.type
_entity_poly.pdbx_seq_one_letter_code
_entity_poly.pdbx_strand_id
1 'polypeptide(L)'
;MMEMKKPTSHLLDFLKYGIASHPVYKLAHITPIRLSGGLLLTHTKTFLKEMPTLTPEQKYRKLYESLYRLCEKEGWGDPFSYARSREIHMAGLLGHTVADDYSGADAYDEEGGCEYKSTIADKINATYNGISVQDSWEEQERYVVEEKIGNYRNHYYARYEGGKVAEVWKLKYWDVLKAILPRIKKQYKAIQDGTRTSKDHRIGAIISQGYIYEHGVKVI
;
A
#
# COMPACT_ATOMS: atom_id res chain seq x y z
N MET A 1 32.45 21.83 21.76
CA MET A 1 32.80 21.83 20.33
C MET A 1 32.12 20.59 19.75
N MET A 2 30.91 20.77 19.19
CA MET A 2 30.05 19.68 18.68
C MET A 2 30.30 19.56 17.19
N GLU A 3 30.79 18.41 16.76
CA GLU A 3 31.01 18.08 15.35
C GLU A 3 29.67 17.85 14.64
N MET A 4 29.37 18.68 13.64
CA MET A 4 28.20 18.49 12.77
C MET A 4 28.49 17.35 11.79
N LYS A 5 27.75 16.26 11.91
CA LYS A 5 27.74 15.17 10.90
C LYS A 5 27.15 15.68 9.60
N LYS A 6 27.89 15.52 8.51
CA LYS A 6 27.42 15.79 7.15
C LYS A 6 26.27 14.86 6.75
N PRO A 7 25.26 15.33 6.00
CA PRO A 7 24.18 14.49 5.54
C PRO A 7 24.67 13.45 4.52
N THR A 8 24.21 12.22 4.69
CA THR A 8 24.56 11.05 3.89
C THR A 8 24.02 11.12 2.47
N SER A 9 24.80 10.57 1.54
CA SER A 9 24.77 10.64 0.08
C SER A 9 23.55 10.07 -0.65
N HIS A 10 22.45 9.72 0.03
CA HIS A 10 21.32 9.04 -0.60
C HIS A 10 20.43 9.89 -1.53
N LEU A 11 20.53 11.22 -1.48
CA LEU A 11 19.74 12.07 -2.36
C LEU A 11 20.35 12.25 -3.77
N LEU A 12 21.67 12.02 -3.90
CA LEU A 12 22.38 12.14 -5.17
C LEU A 12 22.27 10.88 -6.04
N ASP A 13 21.99 9.72 -5.43
CA ASP A 13 21.85 8.47 -6.16
C ASP A 13 20.49 8.35 -6.87
N PHE A 14 19.45 8.98 -6.34
CA PHE A 14 18.12 8.97 -6.96
C PHE A 14 18.08 9.68 -8.32
N LEU A 15 18.94 10.69 -8.51
CA LEU A 15 19.05 11.41 -9.79
C LEU A 15 19.95 10.69 -10.81
N LYS A 16 20.82 9.79 -10.38
CA LYS A 16 21.73 9.04 -11.27
C LYS A 16 21.11 7.81 -11.91
N TYR A 17 20.15 7.15 -11.25
CA TYR A 17 19.57 5.89 -11.75
C TYR A 17 18.26 6.02 -12.52
N GLY A 18 17.59 7.17 -12.47
CA GLY A 18 16.32 7.40 -13.17
C GLY A 18 16.42 7.71 -14.66
N ILE A 19 17.62 8.03 -15.18
CA ILE A 19 17.79 8.55 -16.56
C ILE A 19 18.72 7.66 -17.43
N ALA A 20 19.43 6.70 -16.86
CA ALA A 20 20.52 5.99 -17.53
C ALA A 20 20.13 4.80 -18.42
N SER A 21 18.87 4.42 -18.55
CA SER A 21 18.44 3.26 -19.35
C SER A 21 17.70 3.58 -20.66
N HIS A 22 17.72 4.82 -21.14
CA HIS A 22 17.21 5.14 -22.48
C HIS A 22 18.33 5.55 -23.43
N PRO A 23 18.46 4.88 -24.61
CA PRO A 23 19.58 5.09 -25.55
C PRO A 23 19.48 6.36 -26.40
N VAL A 24 18.92 7.46 -25.93
CA VAL A 24 18.67 8.66 -26.74
C VAL A 24 19.37 9.92 -26.24
N TYR A 25 20.15 9.87 -25.17
CA TYR A 25 20.97 11.03 -24.80
C TYR A 25 22.44 10.82 -25.17
N LYS A 26 22.77 10.82 -26.47
CA LYS A 26 24.11 11.22 -26.92
C LYS A 26 24.13 12.74 -26.86
N LEU A 27 24.71 13.30 -25.82
CA LEU A 27 25.16 14.67 -25.79
C LEU A 27 26.25 14.80 -26.91
N ALA A 28 25.91 15.43 -28.00
CA ALA A 28 26.89 15.84 -28.96
C ALA A 28 27.84 16.88 -28.31
N HIS A 29 29.05 16.50 -28.06
CA HIS A 29 30.13 17.44 -27.73
C HIS A 29 30.28 18.40 -28.91
N ILE A 30 29.81 19.64 -28.75
CA ILE A 30 30.11 20.73 -29.68
C ILE A 30 31.47 21.26 -29.28
N THR A 31 32.49 20.84 -29.99
CA THR A 31 33.81 21.48 -29.93
C THR A 31 33.73 22.81 -30.71
N PRO A 32 34.06 23.97 -30.13
CA PRO A 32 34.04 25.21 -30.87
C PRO A 32 35.25 25.22 -31.80
N ILE A 33 35.01 25.14 -33.11
CA ILE A 33 36.03 25.37 -34.13
C ILE A 33 36.15 26.90 -34.29
N ARG A 34 37.30 27.42 -33.90
CA ARG A 34 37.68 28.82 -34.12
C ARG A 34 38.17 28.96 -35.54
N LEU A 35 37.38 29.56 -36.40
CA LEU A 35 37.83 29.98 -37.75
C LEU A 35 38.03 31.49 -37.76
N SER A 36 39.22 31.89 -38.15
CA SER A 36 39.58 33.28 -38.43
C SER A 36 38.92 33.74 -39.74
N GLY A 37 38.09 34.77 -39.67
CA GLY A 37 37.63 35.53 -40.82
C GLY A 37 36.24 35.14 -41.34
N GLY A 38 35.30 36.07 -41.22
CA GLY A 38 34.07 36.08 -41.99
C GLY A 38 32.83 35.48 -41.33
N LEU A 39 31.88 36.36 -41.02
CA LEU A 39 30.57 36.05 -40.49
C LEU A 39 29.73 35.28 -41.52
N LEU A 40 29.67 33.97 -41.48
CA LEU A 40 28.69 33.18 -42.22
C LEU A 40 27.60 32.72 -41.25
N LEU A 41 26.49 33.44 -41.21
CA LEU A 41 25.26 32.99 -40.56
C LEU A 41 24.69 31.78 -41.32
N THR A 42 25.21 30.58 -41.02
CA THR A 42 24.54 29.35 -41.43
C THR A 42 23.35 29.15 -40.54
N HIS A 43 22.17 29.29 -41.10
CA HIS A 43 20.91 28.82 -40.49
C HIS A 43 21.01 27.31 -40.26
N THR A 44 21.57 26.85 -39.14
CA THR A 44 21.32 25.51 -38.64
C THR A 44 19.85 25.48 -38.16
N LYS A 45 18.95 25.13 -39.07
CA LYS A 45 17.66 24.62 -38.69
C LYS A 45 17.92 23.35 -37.88
N THR A 46 18.07 23.51 -36.57
CA THR A 46 18.05 22.38 -35.63
C THR A 46 16.65 21.77 -35.76
N PHE A 47 16.57 20.68 -36.51
CA PHE A 47 15.42 19.79 -36.48
C PHE A 47 15.36 19.21 -35.06
N LEU A 48 14.75 19.94 -34.12
CA LEU A 48 14.23 19.36 -32.92
C LEU A 48 13.11 18.43 -33.41
N LYS A 49 13.47 17.16 -33.63
CA LYS A 49 12.52 16.10 -33.87
C LYS A 49 11.65 16.07 -32.61
N GLU A 50 10.46 16.66 -32.68
CA GLU A 50 9.50 16.59 -31.60
C GLU A 50 9.36 15.11 -31.24
N MET A 51 9.78 14.75 -30.04
CA MET A 51 9.56 13.39 -29.56
C MET A 51 8.06 13.19 -29.49
N PRO A 52 7.51 12.15 -30.12
CA PRO A 52 6.08 11.92 -30.11
C PRO A 52 5.60 11.89 -28.66
N THR A 53 4.69 12.79 -28.31
CA THR A 53 4.07 12.78 -26.99
C THR A 53 3.29 11.48 -26.84
N LEU A 54 3.58 10.75 -25.77
CA LEU A 54 2.90 9.48 -25.49
C LEU A 54 1.38 9.71 -25.34
N THR A 55 0.59 8.84 -25.93
CA THR A 55 -0.86 8.84 -25.66
C THR A 55 -1.15 8.55 -24.17
N PRO A 56 -2.32 8.89 -23.65
CA PRO A 56 -2.71 8.55 -22.27
C PRO A 56 -2.54 7.05 -21.97
N GLU A 57 -2.91 6.16 -22.90
CA GLU A 57 -2.79 4.72 -22.76
C GLU A 57 -1.33 4.26 -22.68
N GLN A 58 -0.46 4.86 -23.50
CA GLN A 58 0.97 4.59 -23.48
C GLN A 58 1.62 5.06 -22.16
N LYS A 59 1.17 6.22 -21.62
CA LYS A 59 1.60 6.70 -20.30
C LYS A 59 1.14 5.76 -19.22
N TYR A 60 -0.15 5.35 -19.23
CA TYR A 60 -0.70 4.39 -18.27
C TYR A 60 0.09 3.08 -18.27
N ARG A 61 0.34 2.50 -19.46
CA ARG A 61 1.13 1.27 -19.57
C ARG A 61 2.51 1.40 -18.93
N LYS A 62 3.21 2.50 -19.19
CA LYS A 62 4.54 2.73 -18.60
C LYS A 62 4.50 2.85 -17.07
N LEU A 63 3.49 3.53 -16.53
CA LEU A 63 3.30 3.65 -15.08
C LEU A 63 2.98 2.29 -14.44
N TYR A 64 2.09 1.53 -15.07
CA TYR A 64 1.73 0.17 -14.65
C TYR A 64 2.96 -0.75 -14.58
N GLU A 65 3.73 -0.83 -15.68
CA GLU A 65 4.95 -1.63 -15.76
C GLU A 65 6.03 -1.16 -14.76
N SER A 66 6.10 0.15 -14.50
CA SER A 66 7.06 0.72 -13.54
C SER A 66 6.70 0.38 -12.10
N LEU A 67 5.40 0.44 -11.75
CA LEU A 67 4.90 0.07 -10.44
C LEU A 67 5.13 -1.43 -10.17
N TYR A 68 4.82 -2.28 -11.17
CA TYR A 68 5.06 -3.72 -11.06
C TYR A 68 6.54 -4.04 -10.81
N ARG A 69 7.45 -3.47 -11.62
CA ARG A 69 8.90 -3.67 -11.45
C ARG A 69 9.43 -3.18 -10.11
N LEU A 70 8.89 -2.08 -9.57
CA LEU A 70 9.24 -1.61 -8.24
C LEU A 70 8.87 -2.66 -7.19
N CYS A 71 7.64 -3.15 -7.23
CA CYS A 71 7.17 -4.13 -6.26
C CYS A 71 7.91 -5.46 -6.37
N GLU A 72 8.23 -5.91 -7.58
CA GLU A 72 9.05 -7.10 -7.83
C GLU A 72 10.46 -6.95 -7.23
N LYS A 73 11.11 -5.80 -7.47
CA LYS A 73 12.45 -5.50 -6.94
C LYS A 73 12.49 -5.47 -5.41
N GLU A 74 11.49 -4.89 -4.78
CA GLU A 74 11.41 -4.75 -3.33
C GLU A 74 10.79 -6.00 -2.63
N GLY A 75 10.39 -7.04 -3.40
CA GLY A 75 9.81 -8.26 -2.85
C GLY A 75 8.36 -8.11 -2.35
N TRP A 76 7.66 -7.05 -2.73
CA TRP A 76 6.31 -6.75 -2.22
C TRP A 76 5.18 -7.51 -2.94
N GLY A 77 5.51 -8.35 -3.92
CA GLY A 77 4.54 -9.10 -4.72
C GLY A 77 3.80 -8.24 -5.75
N ASP A 78 2.72 -8.78 -6.34
CA ASP A 78 1.93 -8.08 -7.36
C ASP A 78 1.09 -6.96 -6.75
N PRO A 79 1.36 -5.67 -7.07
CA PRO A 79 0.63 -4.54 -6.52
C PRO A 79 -0.85 -4.49 -6.94
N PHE A 80 -1.23 -5.24 -7.97
CA PHE A 80 -2.59 -5.24 -8.51
C PHE A 80 -3.46 -6.37 -7.96
N SER A 81 -2.87 -7.27 -7.14
CA SER A 81 -3.58 -8.32 -6.44
C SER A 81 -4.26 -7.80 -5.18
N TYR A 82 -5.53 -8.16 -4.95
CA TYR A 82 -6.30 -7.84 -3.74
C TYR A 82 -6.24 -6.34 -3.38
N ALA A 83 -5.85 -6.02 -2.14
CA ALA A 83 -5.69 -4.65 -1.65
C ALA A 83 -4.23 -4.15 -1.67
N ARG A 84 -3.29 -4.94 -2.22
CA ARG A 84 -1.85 -4.78 -2.06
C ARG A 84 -1.33 -3.36 -2.37
N SER A 85 -1.79 -2.75 -3.46
CA SER A 85 -1.38 -1.38 -3.78
C SER A 85 -1.76 -0.35 -2.71
N ARG A 86 -2.91 -0.54 -2.04
CA ARG A 86 -3.33 0.32 -0.94
C ARG A 86 -2.60 0.03 0.36
N GLU A 87 -2.26 -1.23 0.61
CA GLU A 87 -1.42 -1.64 1.75
C GLU A 87 -0.04 -1.02 1.67
N ILE A 88 0.64 -1.14 0.51
CA ILE A 88 1.94 -0.51 0.25
C ILE A 88 1.85 1.01 0.38
N HIS A 89 0.79 1.63 -0.18
CA HIS A 89 0.57 3.07 -0.10
C HIS A 89 0.36 3.52 1.36
N MET A 90 -0.45 2.80 2.13
CA MET A 90 -0.67 3.09 3.56
C MET A 90 0.61 2.96 4.37
N ALA A 91 1.38 1.88 4.15
CA ALA A 91 2.64 1.67 4.83
C ALA A 91 3.61 2.83 4.58
N GLY A 92 3.77 3.25 3.32
CA GLY A 92 4.60 4.40 2.96
C GLY A 92 4.12 5.71 3.59
N LEU A 93 2.79 5.92 3.69
CA LEU A 93 2.20 7.12 4.29
C LEU A 93 2.37 7.16 5.82
N LEU A 94 2.27 6.00 6.48
CA LEU A 94 2.37 5.87 7.93
C LEU A 94 3.81 5.67 8.43
N GLY A 95 4.79 5.50 7.53
CA GLY A 95 6.18 5.21 7.88
C GLY A 95 6.39 3.78 8.38
N HIS A 96 5.50 2.85 8.01
CA HIS A 96 5.59 1.44 8.35
C HIS A 96 6.41 0.67 7.31
N THR A 97 6.93 -0.49 7.70
CA THR A 97 7.59 -1.42 6.79
C THR A 97 6.56 -2.34 6.14
N VAL A 98 6.53 -2.41 4.81
CA VAL A 98 5.65 -3.33 4.07
C VAL A 98 6.06 -4.76 4.36
N ALA A 99 5.10 -5.66 4.61
CA ALA A 99 5.40 -7.08 4.74
C ALA A 99 5.70 -7.71 3.38
N ASP A 100 6.64 -8.66 3.34
CA ASP A 100 7.08 -9.32 2.09
C ASP A 100 6.11 -10.40 1.60
N ASP A 101 5.15 -10.80 2.45
CA ASP A 101 4.23 -11.91 2.19
C ASP A 101 2.76 -11.41 2.14
N TYR A 102 1.93 -12.12 1.36
CA TYR A 102 0.46 -11.94 1.33
C TYR A 102 -0.25 -12.68 2.48
N SER A 103 0.45 -13.56 3.19
CA SER A 103 -0.07 -14.31 4.33
C SER A 103 0.48 -13.72 5.62
N GLY A 104 -0.38 -13.22 6.48
CA GLY A 104 0.07 -12.65 7.74
C GLY A 104 -0.18 -11.16 7.84
N ALA A 105 0.78 -10.41 8.39
CA ALA A 105 0.68 -8.96 8.53
C ALA A 105 0.71 -8.26 7.16
N ASP A 106 -0.03 -7.18 7.03
CA ASP A 106 0.04 -6.31 5.84
C ASP A 106 1.28 -5.40 5.89
N ALA A 107 1.68 -5.01 7.09
CA ALA A 107 2.86 -4.19 7.36
C ALA A 107 3.34 -4.38 8.81
N TYR A 108 4.45 -3.75 9.14
CA TYR A 108 5.00 -3.70 10.50
C TYR A 108 5.12 -2.24 10.96
N ASP A 109 4.54 -1.93 12.11
CA ASP A 109 4.72 -0.68 12.83
C ASP A 109 5.71 -0.87 14.02
N GLU A 110 5.84 0.13 14.90
CA GLU A 110 6.73 0.08 16.06
C GLU A 110 6.38 -1.03 17.07
N GLU A 111 5.14 -1.52 17.06
CA GLU A 111 4.63 -2.53 17.99
C GLU A 111 4.62 -3.95 17.37
N GLY A 112 4.94 -4.08 16.08
CA GLY A 112 4.99 -5.35 15.37
C GLY A 112 4.08 -5.42 14.16
N GLY A 113 3.62 -6.64 13.80
CA GLY A 113 2.71 -6.83 12.67
C GLY A 113 1.38 -6.11 12.85
N CYS A 114 0.90 -5.47 11.79
CA CYS A 114 -0.39 -4.79 11.77
C CYS A 114 -1.24 -5.24 10.59
N GLU A 115 -2.56 -5.07 10.73
CA GLU A 115 -3.58 -5.39 9.74
C GLU A 115 -4.15 -4.10 9.15
N TYR A 116 -4.31 -4.04 7.85
CA TYR A 116 -4.87 -2.90 7.14
C TYR A 116 -6.24 -3.23 6.56
N LYS A 117 -7.19 -2.32 6.72
CA LYS A 117 -8.48 -2.36 6.05
C LYS A 117 -8.70 -1.03 5.34
N SER A 118 -8.97 -1.09 4.06
CA SER A 118 -9.17 0.12 3.26
C SER A 118 -10.48 0.07 2.47
N THR A 119 -11.09 1.23 2.28
CA THR A 119 -12.31 1.37 1.50
C THR A 119 -12.28 2.64 0.65
N ILE A 120 -13.03 2.62 -0.45
CA ILE A 120 -13.37 3.79 -1.27
C ILE A 120 -14.82 4.25 -1.06
N ALA A 121 -15.56 3.55 -0.19
CA ALA A 121 -16.93 3.92 0.17
C ALA A 121 -16.95 5.13 1.11
N ASP A 122 -18.10 5.80 1.20
CA ASP A 122 -18.28 6.98 2.05
C ASP A 122 -18.13 6.65 3.55
N LYS A 123 -18.36 5.38 3.93
CA LYS A 123 -18.26 4.91 5.31
C LYS A 123 -17.15 3.88 5.46
N ILE A 124 -16.35 4.03 6.51
CA ILE A 124 -15.38 3.03 6.92
C ILE A 124 -16.10 1.90 7.64
N ASN A 125 -16.40 0.82 6.92
CA ASN A 125 -16.87 -0.43 7.53
C ASN A 125 -15.81 -1.49 7.27
N ALA A 126 -15.20 -1.99 8.33
CA ALA A 126 -14.14 -3.00 8.23
C ALA A 126 -14.71 -4.40 8.31
N THR A 127 -14.44 -5.21 7.31
CA THR A 127 -14.91 -6.59 7.25
C THR A 127 -13.77 -7.56 7.54
N TYR A 128 -14.01 -8.46 8.48
CA TYR A 128 -13.17 -9.59 8.83
C TYR A 128 -13.84 -10.86 8.33
N ASN A 129 -13.42 -11.35 7.16
CA ASN A 129 -13.99 -12.52 6.50
C ASN A 129 -13.05 -13.72 6.57
N GLY A 130 -13.56 -14.88 6.17
CA GLY A 130 -12.72 -16.07 5.97
C GLY A 130 -12.27 -16.73 7.26
N ILE A 131 -12.98 -16.48 8.39
CA ILE A 131 -12.70 -17.14 9.65
C ILE A 131 -13.22 -18.58 9.56
N SER A 132 -12.31 -19.56 9.60
CA SER A 132 -12.64 -20.97 9.56
C SER A 132 -13.39 -21.38 10.81
N VAL A 133 -14.40 -22.23 10.65
CA VAL A 133 -15.18 -22.79 11.79
C VAL A 133 -14.36 -23.89 12.44
N GLN A 134 -14.26 -23.85 13.76
CA GLN A 134 -13.58 -24.86 14.58
C GLN A 134 -14.61 -25.83 15.20
N ASP A 135 -14.12 -26.91 15.78
CA ASP A 135 -14.99 -27.98 16.31
C ASP A 135 -15.71 -27.59 17.60
N SER A 136 -15.12 -26.73 18.41
CA SER A 136 -15.74 -26.21 19.64
C SER A 136 -15.71 -24.67 19.69
N TRP A 137 -16.56 -24.06 20.56
CA TRP A 137 -16.50 -22.62 20.76
C TRP A 137 -15.18 -22.16 21.37
N GLU A 138 -14.61 -22.92 22.26
CA GLU A 138 -13.34 -22.66 22.94
C GLU A 138 -12.20 -22.60 21.92
N GLU A 139 -12.17 -23.54 20.97
CA GLU A 139 -11.20 -23.53 19.87
C GLU A 139 -11.46 -22.39 18.90
N GLN A 140 -12.73 -22.10 18.60
CA GLN A 140 -13.11 -20.98 17.74
C GLN A 140 -12.66 -19.65 18.34
N GLU A 141 -12.88 -19.44 19.61
CA GLU A 141 -12.49 -18.23 20.32
C GLU A 141 -10.97 -18.10 20.36
N ARG A 142 -10.24 -19.16 20.72
CA ARG A 142 -8.77 -19.20 20.72
C ARG A 142 -8.20 -18.87 19.32
N TYR A 143 -8.74 -19.52 18.29
CA TYR A 143 -8.32 -19.28 16.90
C TYR A 143 -8.51 -17.80 16.49
N VAL A 144 -9.62 -17.18 16.83
CA VAL A 144 -9.87 -15.77 16.53
C VAL A 144 -8.94 -14.87 17.33
N VAL A 145 -8.77 -15.15 18.63
CA VAL A 145 -7.97 -14.31 19.53
C VAL A 145 -6.48 -14.42 19.24
N GLU A 146 -5.97 -15.62 19.07
CA GLU A 146 -4.53 -15.84 18.99
C GLU A 146 -3.98 -15.80 17.55
N GLU A 147 -4.73 -16.36 16.58
CA GLU A 147 -4.20 -16.54 15.23
C GLU A 147 -4.72 -15.52 14.22
N LYS A 148 -5.98 -15.05 14.35
CA LYS A 148 -6.58 -14.16 13.32
C LYS A 148 -6.50 -12.69 13.67
N ILE A 149 -6.67 -12.32 14.92
CA ILE A 149 -6.74 -10.91 15.34
C ILE A 149 -5.56 -10.55 16.23
N GLY A 150 -5.26 -11.36 17.25
CA GLY A 150 -4.23 -11.04 18.23
C GLY A 150 -2.80 -11.10 17.70
N ASN A 151 -2.58 -11.71 16.54
CA ASN A 151 -1.30 -11.66 15.84
C ASN A 151 -0.92 -10.23 15.41
N TYR A 152 -1.90 -9.34 15.26
CA TYR A 152 -1.70 -7.97 14.82
C TYR A 152 -1.99 -7.01 15.96
N ARG A 153 -0.96 -6.38 16.51
CA ARG A 153 -1.10 -5.45 17.66
C ARG A 153 -2.01 -4.27 17.34
N ASN A 154 -1.94 -3.78 16.11
CA ASN A 154 -2.68 -2.63 15.64
C ASN A 154 -3.43 -2.97 14.35
N HIS A 155 -4.66 -2.47 14.23
CA HIS A 155 -5.46 -2.54 13.04
C HIS A 155 -5.73 -1.12 12.53
N TYR A 156 -5.45 -0.87 11.25
CA TYR A 156 -5.59 0.44 10.63
C TYR A 156 -6.72 0.42 9.61
N TYR A 157 -7.56 1.43 9.66
CA TYR A 157 -8.74 1.58 8.82
C TYR A 157 -8.64 2.86 8.01
N ALA A 158 -8.50 2.75 6.70
CA ALA A 158 -8.34 3.88 5.80
C ALA A 158 -9.53 4.08 4.88
N ARG A 159 -9.94 5.33 4.69
CA ARG A 159 -10.83 5.73 3.63
C ARG A 159 -10.07 6.50 2.56
N TYR A 160 -10.30 6.09 1.33
CA TYR A 160 -9.71 6.69 0.14
C TYR A 160 -10.76 7.51 -0.61
N GLU A 161 -10.36 8.68 -1.09
CA GLU A 161 -11.18 9.57 -1.90
C GLU A 161 -10.32 10.22 -2.98
N GLY A 162 -10.75 10.14 -4.24
CA GLY A 162 -9.99 10.70 -5.36
C GLY A 162 -8.56 10.18 -5.48
N GLY A 163 -8.32 8.90 -5.11
CA GLY A 163 -6.99 8.28 -5.15
C GLY A 163 -6.06 8.66 -4.00
N LYS A 164 -6.54 9.41 -3.01
CA LYS A 164 -5.79 9.83 -1.82
C LYS A 164 -6.42 9.27 -0.56
N VAL A 165 -5.62 9.14 0.49
CA VAL A 165 -6.15 8.84 1.82
C VAL A 165 -6.84 10.09 2.37
N ALA A 166 -8.11 9.96 2.73
CA ALA A 166 -8.91 11.00 3.35
C ALA A 166 -8.82 10.95 4.88
N GLU A 167 -8.71 9.75 5.44
CA GLU A 167 -8.56 9.54 6.87
C GLU A 167 -8.01 8.14 7.16
N VAL A 168 -7.30 7.99 8.28
CA VAL A 168 -6.85 6.72 8.84
C VAL A 168 -7.12 6.69 10.32
N TRP A 169 -7.68 5.58 10.79
CA TRP A 169 -7.95 5.31 12.19
C TRP A 169 -7.21 4.07 12.64
N LYS A 170 -6.73 4.05 13.88
CA LYS A 170 -6.03 2.93 14.50
C LYS A 170 -6.84 2.38 15.67
N LEU A 171 -7.09 1.07 15.71
CA LEU A 171 -7.58 0.35 16.87
C LEU A 171 -6.54 -0.64 17.36
N LYS A 172 -6.52 -0.87 18.64
CA LYS A 172 -5.80 -2.00 19.22
C LYS A 172 -6.57 -3.31 19.00
N TYR A 173 -5.85 -4.42 18.91
CA TYR A 173 -6.46 -5.73 18.66
C TYR A 173 -7.56 -6.10 19.67
N TRP A 174 -7.41 -5.71 20.96
CA TRP A 174 -8.45 -6.00 21.97
C TRP A 174 -9.75 -5.24 21.74
N ASP A 175 -9.71 -4.02 21.16
CA ASP A 175 -10.92 -3.30 20.80
C ASP A 175 -11.57 -3.90 19.54
N VAL A 176 -10.76 -4.41 18.62
CA VAL A 176 -11.23 -5.22 17.50
C VAL A 176 -11.94 -6.48 18.01
N LEU A 177 -11.32 -7.23 18.92
CA LEU A 177 -11.92 -8.43 19.52
C LEU A 177 -13.24 -8.14 20.23
N LYS A 178 -13.32 -7.06 21.02
CA LYS A 178 -14.58 -6.64 21.65
C LYS A 178 -15.71 -6.43 20.64
N ALA A 179 -15.38 -5.85 19.47
CA ALA A 179 -16.39 -5.60 18.43
C ALA A 179 -16.85 -6.87 17.71
N ILE A 180 -15.94 -7.81 17.43
CA ILE A 180 -16.22 -8.92 16.52
C ILE A 180 -16.60 -10.23 17.22
N LEU A 181 -16.03 -10.55 18.40
CA LEU A 181 -16.30 -11.82 19.10
C LEU A 181 -17.79 -12.10 19.34
N PRO A 182 -18.61 -11.14 19.81
CA PRO A 182 -20.04 -11.39 19.99
C PRO A 182 -20.76 -11.78 18.70
N ARG A 183 -20.34 -11.16 17.57
CA ARG A 183 -20.91 -11.43 16.23
C ARG A 183 -20.47 -12.79 15.70
N ILE A 184 -19.21 -13.14 15.92
CA ILE A 184 -18.65 -14.46 15.56
C ILE A 184 -19.37 -15.54 16.35
N LYS A 185 -19.54 -15.36 17.69
CA LYS A 185 -20.26 -16.31 18.56
C LYS A 185 -21.68 -16.55 18.09
N LYS A 186 -22.40 -15.49 17.72
CA LYS A 186 -23.76 -15.60 17.17
C LYS A 186 -23.78 -16.43 15.88
N GLN A 187 -22.85 -16.20 14.96
CA GLN A 187 -22.77 -16.93 13.69
C GLN A 187 -22.33 -18.38 13.91
N TYR A 188 -21.34 -18.61 14.80
CA TYR A 188 -20.90 -19.95 15.18
C TYR A 188 -22.08 -20.77 15.69
N LYS A 189 -22.85 -20.21 16.66
CA LYS A 189 -24.04 -20.87 17.16
C LYS A 189 -25.08 -21.18 16.09
N ALA A 190 -25.32 -20.24 15.17
CA ALA A 190 -26.27 -20.45 14.07
C ALA A 190 -25.79 -21.57 13.09
N ILE A 191 -24.49 -21.79 12.96
CA ILE A 191 -23.93 -22.93 12.19
C ILE A 191 -24.19 -24.23 12.96
N GLN A 192 -23.88 -24.28 14.25
CA GLN A 192 -24.06 -25.47 15.08
C GLN A 192 -25.53 -25.89 15.17
N ASP A 193 -26.43 -24.91 15.32
CA ASP A 193 -27.88 -25.13 15.39
C ASP A 193 -28.51 -25.43 14.01
N GLY A 194 -27.73 -25.41 12.92
CA GLY A 194 -28.22 -25.62 11.54
C GLY A 194 -29.16 -24.51 11.04
N THR A 195 -29.23 -23.37 11.71
CA THR A 195 -30.14 -22.26 11.36
C THR A 195 -29.53 -21.28 10.36
N ARG A 196 -28.24 -21.42 10.04
CA ARG A 196 -27.58 -20.57 9.05
C ARG A 196 -27.94 -21.01 7.65
N THR A 197 -28.46 -20.08 6.84
CA THR A 197 -28.88 -20.32 5.45
C THR A 197 -27.76 -20.13 4.42
N SER A 198 -26.63 -19.52 4.80
CA SER A 198 -25.49 -19.28 3.91
C SER A 198 -24.78 -20.58 3.56
N LYS A 199 -24.45 -20.75 2.27
CA LYS A 199 -23.60 -21.86 1.80
C LYS A 199 -22.13 -21.71 2.16
N ASP A 200 -21.69 -20.51 2.52
CA ASP A 200 -20.31 -20.27 2.97
C ASP A 200 -20.18 -20.68 4.44
N HIS A 201 -19.39 -21.70 4.69
CA HIS A 201 -19.14 -22.22 6.04
C HIS A 201 -18.18 -21.33 6.85
N ARG A 202 -17.62 -20.27 6.27
CA ARG A 202 -16.72 -19.35 6.98
C ARG A 202 -17.54 -18.30 7.72
N ILE A 203 -17.01 -17.88 8.84
CA ILE A 203 -17.58 -16.81 9.66
C ILE A 203 -16.99 -15.47 9.24
N GLY A 204 -17.76 -14.40 9.36
CA GLY A 204 -17.29 -13.04 9.13
C GLY A 204 -17.94 -12.05 10.10
N ALA A 205 -17.24 -10.97 10.39
CA ALA A 205 -17.75 -9.89 11.22
C ALA A 205 -17.41 -8.53 10.61
N ILE A 206 -18.28 -7.56 10.87
CA ILE A 206 -18.08 -6.18 10.40
C ILE A 206 -17.95 -5.27 11.59
N ILE A 207 -16.91 -4.41 11.60
CA ILE A 207 -16.80 -3.28 12.52
C ILE A 207 -17.35 -2.05 11.80
N SER A 208 -18.32 -1.38 12.39
CA SER A 208 -18.92 -0.19 11.79
C SER A 208 -18.05 1.04 12.00
N GLN A 209 -18.20 2.04 11.13
CA GLN A 209 -17.57 3.35 11.26
C GLN A 209 -17.80 3.98 12.64
N GLY A 210 -19.05 3.89 13.17
CA GLY A 210 -19.35 4.45 14.49
C GLY A 210 -18.46 3.85 15.58
N TYR A 211 -18.26 2.54 15.57
CA TYR A 211 -17.39 1.87 16.53
C TYR A 211 -15.92 2.28 16.34
N ILE A 212 -15.46 2.38 15.07
CA ILE A 212 -14.09 2.80 14.76
C ILE A 212 -13.83 4.22 15.28
N TYR A 213 -14.77 5.14 15.11
CA TYR A 213 -14.66 6.52 15.56
C TYR A 213 -14.72 6.68 17.08
N GLU A 214 -15.51 5.83 17.74
CA GLU A 214 -15.67 5.86 19.19
C GLU A 214 -14.46 5.29 19.95
N HIS A 215 -13.86 4.22 19.42
CA HIS A 215 -12.80 3.48 20.11
C HIS A 215 -11.41 3.63 19.47
N GLY A 216 -11.33 4.17 18.26
CA GLY A 216 -10.08 4.33 17.52
C GLY A 216 -9.42 5.67 17.78
N VAL A 217 -8.12 5.69 17.46
CA VAL A 217 -7.33 6.92 17.41
C VAL A 217 -7.20 7.34 15.95
N LYS A 218 -7.59 8.57 15.64
CA LYS A 218 -7.38 9.14 14.31
C LYS A 218 -5.89 9.43 14.14
N VAL A 219 -5.27 8.89 13.07
CA VAL A 219 -3.82 9.07 12.78
C VAL A 219 -3.58 9.95 11.55
N ILE A 220 -4.60 10.07 10.68
CA ILE A 220 -4.63 11.02 9.55
C ILE A 220 -6.02 11.63 9.46
#